data_47ada50f92ac0bb61c69b5f319b6d6a9
#
_entry.id   47ada50f92ac0bb61c69b5f319b6d6a9
#
_cell.length_a   1.000
_cell.length_b   1.000
_cell.length_c   1.000
_cell.angle_alpha   90.00
_cell.angle_beta   90.00
_cell.angle_gamma   90.00
#
_symmetry.space_group_name_H-M   'P 1'
#
loop_
_entity.id
_entity.type
_entity.pdbx_description
1 polymer ?
#
loop_
_entity_poly.entity_id
_entity_poly.type
_entity_poly.pdbx_seq_one_letter_code
_entity_poly.pdbx_strand_id
1 'polypeptide(L)'
;EIYGDPTVSPQPEEYWGNVNPIGIRSCYDEGKRAAETLTFDYHRQFGLDIRVARIFNTYGPKMAAGDGRVVSNFIVQALRGEPLTVYGDGSQTRSFCYVDDLVNGIYKLLFSDYSLPVNLGNPDEITIIDFAHEILQLTNSDQKISFKPLPEGDPLKRQPDISLAKKELNWIPKTSRSDGMKNTFDYFKSLPKEKWYKTDHKDFSKHIKN
;
A
#
# COMPACT_ATOMS: atom_id res chain seq x y z
N GLU A 1 4.36 6.70 2.54
CA GLU A 1 4.09 8.15 2.65
C GLU A 1 5.33 8.98 3.08
N ILE A 2 6.34 8.38 3.67
CA ILE A 2 7.61 9.05 4.03
C ILE A 2 8.25 9.74 2.82
N TYR A 3 8.15 9.12 1.65
CA TYR A 3 8.78 9.59 0.42
C TYR A 3 7.91 10.60 -0.37
N GLY A 4 6.63 10.75 -0.03
CA GLY A 4 5.69 11.64 -0.72
C GLY A 4 5.46 11.23 -2.18
N ASP A 5 5.58 12.20 -3.10
CA ASP A 5 5.61 11.99 -4.56
C ASP A 5 7.08 11.93 -5.00
N PRO A 6 7.69 10.74 -5.06
CA PRO A 6 9.14 10.62 -5.15
C PRO A 6 9.67 10.98 -6.53
N THR A 7 10.79 11.70 -6.55
CA THR A 7 11.59 12.00 -7.76
C THR A 7 12.65 10.94 -8.03
N VAL A 8 12.82 9.98 -7.11
CA VAL A 8 13.76 8.85 -7.21
C VAL A 8 12.97 7.54 -7.22
N SER A 9 13.26 6.64 -8.14
CA SER A 9 12.65 5.31 -8.23
C SER A 9 13.69 4.28 -8.70
N PRO A 10 13.81 3.12 -8.05
CA PRO A 10 13.16 2.76 -6.77
C PRO A 10 13.63 3.66 -5.63
N GLN A 11 12.81 3.78 -4.54
CA GLN A 11 13.11 4.63 -3.39
C GLN A 11 14.03 3.89 -2.41
N PRO A 12 15.30 4.32 -2.22
CA PRO A 12 16.17 3.81 -1.17
C PRO A 12 15.89 4.53 0.17
N GLU A 13 16.34 3.97 1.27
CA GLU A 13 16.10 4.50 2.62
C GLU A 13 16.76 5.86 2.86
N GLU A 14 17.88 6.16 2.20
CA GLU A 14 18.61 7.45 2.28
C GLU A 14 17.87 8.59 1.56
N TYR A 15 16.88 8.28 0.73
CA TYR A 15 16.10 9.31 0.06
C TYR A 15 15.12 9.97 1.06
N TRP A 16 15.27 11.28 1.26
CA TRP A 16 14.47 12.02 2.24
C TRP A 16 13.04 12.32 1.79
N GLY A 17 12.76 12.03 0.53
CA GLY A 17 11.42 12.21 -0.03
C GLY A 17 11.18 13.58 -0.65
N ASN A 18 10.00 13.72 -1.23
CA ASN A 18 9.46 14.94 -1.82
C ASN A 18 8.00 15.08 -1.38
N VAL A 19 7.79 15.78 -0.27
CA VAL A 19 6.46 15.95 0.36
C VAL A 19 6.04 17.41 0.24
N ASN A 20 4.82 17.64 -0.26
CA ASN A 20 4.20 18.96 -0.22
C ASN A 20 3.58 19.18 1.17
N PRO A 21 4.11 20.08 2.04
CA PRO A 21 3.62 20.23 3.42
C PRO A 21 2.22 20.84 3.53
N ILE A 22 1.69 21.42 2.47
CA ILE A 22 0.36 22.06 2.43
C ILE A 22 -0.59 21.37 1.43
N GLY A 23 -0.19 20.24 0.84
CA GLY A 23 -1.02 19.48 -0.08
C GLY A 23 -2.19 18.77 0.60
N ILE A 24 -3.14 18.30 -0.19
CA ILE A 24 -4.34 17.61 0.33
C ILE A 24 -4.02 16.33 1.13
N ARG A 25 -2.84 15.72 0.89
CA ARG A 25 -2.36 14.51 1.58
C ARG A 25 -1.38 14.80 2.73
N SER A 26 -1.01 16.07 2.95
CA SER A 26 0.06 16.47 3.90
C SER A 26 -0.16 15.93 5.31
N CYS A 27 -1.40 15.94 5.80
CA CYS A 27 -1.74 15.41 7.12
C CYS A 27 -1.28 13.97 7.29
N TYR A 28 -1.39 13.14 6.26
CA TYR A 28 -0.97 11.75 6.30
C TYR A 28 0.55 11.62 6.10
N ASP A 29 1.09 12.27 5.07
CA ASP A 29 2.51 12.16 4.72
C ASP A 29 3.40 12.74 5.82
N GLU A 30 3.13 13.96 6.28
CA GLU A 30 3.88 14.59 7.38
C GLU A 30 3.62 13.91 8.72
N GLY A 31 2.43 13.37 8.95
CA GLY A 31 2.13 12.58 10.15
C GLY A 31 3.03 11.35 10.25
N LYS A 32 3.31 10.64 9.13
CA LYS A 32 4.26 9.52 9.11
C LYS A 32 5.69 9.97 9.31
N ARG A 33 6.11 11.10 8.73
CA ARG A 33 7.43 11.69 8.90
C ARG A 33 7.68 12.12 10.34
N ALA A 34 6.72 12.80 10.95
CA ALA A 34 6.77 13.19 12.36
C ALA A 34 6.87 11.98 13.29
N ALA A 35 6.11 10.90 13.04
CA ALA A 35 6.20 9.68 13.82
C ALA A 35 7.59 9.05 13.75
N GLU A 36 8.22 9.00 12.58
CA GLU A 36 9.59 8.50 12.42
C GLU A 36 10.59 9.41 13.17
N THR A 37 10.48 10.73 13.02
CA THR A 37 11.31 11.71 13.72
C THR A 37 11.24 11.52 15.25
N LEU A 38 10.02 11.45 15.80
CA LEU A 38 9.82 11.24 17.22
C LEU A 38 10.41 9.90 17.72
N THR A 39 10.27 8.84 16.93
CA THR A 39 10.85 7.53 17.26
C THR A 39 12.38 7.64 17.45
N PHE A 40 13.06 8.34 16.52
CA PHE A 40 14.50 8.55 16.62
C PHE A 40 14.88 9.52 17.76
N ASP A 41 14.05 10.51 18.08
CA ASP A 41 14.31 11.41 19.21
C ASP A 41 14.23 10.67 20.54
N TYR A 42 13.23 9.79 20.71
CA TYR A 42 13.15 8.92 21.88
C TYR A 42 14.34 7.97 21.98
N HIS A 43 14.81 7.42 20.87
CA HIS A 43 16.04 6.62 20.85
C HIS A 43 17.25 7.41 21.33
N ARG A 44 17.47 8.63 20.75
CA ARG A 44 18.61 9.49 21.12
C ARG A 44 18.56 9.96 22.57
N GLN A 45 17.37 10.31 23.05
CA GLN A 45 17.21 10.91 24.37
C GLN A 45 17.18 9.88 25.50
N PHE A 46 16.59 8.71 25.25
CA PHE A 46 16.32 7.72 26.30
C PHE A 46 17.01 6.37 26.05
N GLY A 47 17.76 6.21 24.97
CA GLY A 47 18.42 4.95 24.63
C GLY A 47 17.46 3.81 24.30
N LEU A 48 16.22 4.12 23.88
CA LEU A 48 15.25 3.08 23.55
C LEU A 48 15.71 2.25 22.37
N ASP A 49 15.54 0.95 22.43
CA ASP A 49 15.79 0.03 21.32
C ASP A 49 14.60 0.11 20.35
N ILE A 50 14.85 0.67 19.15
CA ILE A 50 13.81 0.95 18.17
C ILE A 50 13.98 0.11 16.90
N ARG A 51 12.87 -0.11 16.21
CA ARG A 51 12.85 -0.67 14.85
C ARG A 51 11.87 0.14 14.01
N VAL A 52 12.29 0.56 12.82
CA VAL A 52 11.46 1.39 11.93
C VAL A 52 11.27 0.67 10.60
N ALA A 53 10.05 0.20 10.34
CA ALA A 53 9.66 -0.39 9.07
C ALA A 53 8.95 0.66 8.20
N ARG A 54 9.47 0.94 7.00
CA ARG A 54 8.79 1.70 5.97
C ARG A 54 8.02 0.75 5.07
N ILE A 55 6.72 0.60 5.37
CA ILE A 55 5.84 -0.38 4.74
C ILE A 55 5.30 0.17 3.43
N PHE A 56 5.53 -0.56 2.33
CA PHE A 56 4.93 -0.28 1.03
C PHE A 56 3.56 -0.96 0.87
N ASN A 57 2.90 -0.72 -0.27
CA ASN A 57 1.54 -1.21 -0.49
C ASN A 57 1.41 -2.71 -0.21
N THR A 58 0.59 -3.05 0.75
CA THR A 58 0.39 -4.42 1.22
C THR A 58 -1.04 -4.85 0.98
N TYR A 59 -1.21 -6.13 0.60
CA TYR A 59 -2.50 -6.74 0.35
C TYR A 59 -2.53 -8.18 0.88
N GLY A 60 -3.72 -8.73 1.04
CA GLY A 60 -3.90 -10.12 1.46
C GLY A 60 -5.25 -10.39 2.12
N PRO A 61 -5.47 -11.62 2.58
CA PRO A 61 -6.62 -11.98 3.41
C PRO A 61 -6.75 -11.07 4.64
N LYS A 62 -7.97 -10.88 5.13
CA LYS A 62 -8.36 -9.99 6.24
C LYS A 62 -8.25 -8.49 5.95
N MET A 63 -7.89 -8.09 4.73
CA MET A 63 -8.05 -6.72 4.27
C MET A 63 -9.55 -6.35 4.28
N ALA A 64 -9.89 -5.15 4.71
CA ALA A 64 -11.29 -4.72 4.74
C ALA A 64 -11.81 -4.49 3.31
N ALA A 65 -13.00 -4.99 3.01
CA ALA A 65 -13.62 -4.84 1.69
C ALA A 65 -13.87 -3.35 1.33
N GLY A 66 -14.22 -2.54 2.31
CA GLY A 66 -14.43 -1.09 2.18
C GLY A 66 -13.19 -0.22 2.41
N ASP A 67 -11.99 -0.80 2.40
CA ASP A 67 -10.73 -0.10 2.66
C ASP A 67 -10.46 1.06 1.68
N GLY A 68 -10.95 0.96 0.45
CA GLY A 68 -10.81 2.01 -0.57
C GLY A 68 -9.53 1.94 -1.40
N ARG A 69 -8.58 1.05 -1.06
CA ARG A 69 -7.37 0.83 -1.86
C ARG A 69 -7.67 0.02 -3.11
N VAL A 70 -6.82 0.14 -4.13
CA VAL A 70 -7.06 -0.44 -5.46
C VAL A 70 -7.31 -1.94 -5.44
N VAL A 71 -6.57 -2.72 -4.64
CA VAL A 71 -6.73 -4.19 -4.58
C VAL A 71 -8.12 -4.57 -4.08
N SER A 72 -8.54 -4.04 -2.93
CA SER A 72 -9.88 -4.30 -2.37
C SER A 72 -10.98 -3.77 -3.30
N ASN A 73 -10.80 -2.58 -3.88
CA ASN A 73 -11.78 -1.99 -4.77
C ASN A 73 -12.01 -2.86 -6.01
N PHE A 74 -10.97 -3.31 -6.71
CA PHE A 74 -11.10 -4.10 -7.92
C PHE A 74 -11.72 -5.47 -7.64
N ILE A 75 -11.26 -6.17 -6.59
CA ILE A 75 -11.81 -7.46 -6.21
C ILE A 75 -13.30 -7.33 -5.87
N VAL A 76 -13.67 -6.33 -5.06
CA VAL A 76 -15.04 -6.13 -4.63
C VAL A 76 -15.95 -5.72 -5.79
N GLN A 77 -15.47 -4.83 -6.68
CA GLN A 77 -16.21 -4.45 -7.89
C GLN A 77 -16.47 -5.67 -8.79
N ALA A 78 -15.44 -6.49 -9.03
CA ALA A 78 -15.59 -7.72 -9.81
C ALA A 78 -16.60 -8.70 -9.17
N LEU A 79 -16.54 -8.89 -7.84
CA LEU A 79 -17.46 -9.76 -7.10
C LEU A 79 -18.92 -9.27 -7.13
N ARG A 80 -19.12 -7.94 -7.23
CA ARG A 80 -20.44 -7.32 -7.35
C ARG A 80 -20.98 -7.29 -8.77
N GLY A 81 -20.16 -7.64 -9.78
CA GLY A 81 -20.51 -7.47 -11.18
C GLY A 81 -20.52 -5.99 -11.61
N GLU A 82 -19.72 -5.14 -10.98
CA GLU A 82 -19.56 -3.72 -11.29
C GLU A 82 -18.32 -3.49 -12.15
N PRO A 83 -18.30 -2.44 -13.02
CA PRO A 83 -17.09 -2.05 -13.74
C PRO A 83 -15.94 -1.72 -12.79
N LEU A 84 -14.71 -2.12 -13.16
CA LEU A 84 -13.52 -1.77 -12.39
C LEU A 84 -13.16 -0.29 -12.61
N THR A 85 -13.04 0.48 -11.55
CA THR A 85 -12.77 1.92 -11.61
C THR A 85 -11.27 2.20 -11.63
N VAL A 86 -10.73 2.63 -12.76
CA VAL A 86 -9.36 3.11 -12.92
C VAL A 86 -9.36 4.65 -12.89
N TYR A 87 -8.48 5.23 -12.08
CA TYR A 87 -8.28 6.67 -12.03
C TYR A 87 -7.15 7.08 -12.99
N GLY A 88 -7.30 8.22 -13.69
CA GLY A 88 -6.42 8.60 -14.79
C GLY A 88 -6.55 7.63 -15.97
N ASP A 89 -5.48 7.46 -16.72
CA ASP A 89 -5.37 6.50 -17.83
C ASP A 89 -4.90 5.10 -17.39
N GLY A 90 -4.56 4.93 -16.12
CA GLY A 90 -4.08 3.68 -15.55
C GLY A 90 -2.59 3.40 -15.78
N SER A 91 -1.83 4.35 -16.34
CA SER A 91 -0.38 4.21 -16.57
C SER A 91 0.46 4.31 -15.30
N GLN A 92 -0.10 4.85 -14.22
CA GLN A 92 0.58 4.91 -12.92
C GLN A 92 0.88 3.50 -12.41
N THR A 93 2.09 3.33 -11.82
CA THR A 93 2.55 2.03 -11.34
C THR A 93 2.43 1.88 -9.83
N ARG A 94 2.24 0.65 -9.39
CA ARG A 94 2.28 0.25 -7.98
C ARG A 94 3.01 -1.07 -7.83
N SER A 95 3.61 -1.25 -6.67
CA SER A 95 4.20 -2.51 -6.23
C SER A 95 3.39 -3.05 -5.06
N PHE A 96 3.01 -4.32 -5.12
CA PHE A 96 2.13 -4.93 -4.11
C PHE A 96 2.85 -6.05 -3.38
N CYS A 97 3.00 -5.93 -2.05
CA CYS A 97 3.57 -6.95 -1.19
C CYS A 97 2.47 -7.80 -0.55
N TYR A 98 2.61 -9.12 -0.63
CA TYR A 98 1.69 -10.01 0.06
C TYR A 98 1.87 -9.95 1.58
N VAL A 99 0.78 -10.02 2.32
CA VAL A 99 0.76 -9.75 3.77
C VAL A 99 1.69 -10.68 4.56
N ASP A 100 1.77 -11.97 4.20
CA ASP A 100 2.61 -12.93 4.95
C ASP A 100 4.10 -12.63 4.75
N ASP A 101 4.50 -12.20 3.53
CA ASP A 101 5.87 -11.75 3.26
C ASP A 101 6.19 -10.51 4.09
N LEU A 102 5.27 -9.53 4.14
CA LEU A 102 5.45 -8.33 4.95
C LEU A 102 5.58 -8.67 6.43
N VAL A 103 4.69 -9.50 6.99
CA VAL A 103 4.73 -9.92 8.40
C VAL A 103 6.05 -10.62 8.72
N ASN A 104 6.55 -11.48 7.82
CA ASN A 104 7.86 -12.09 7.98
C ASN A 104 9.00 -11.05 8.00
N GLY A 105 8.92 -10.01 7.15
CA GLY A 105 9.88 -8.91 7.14
C GLY A 105 9.86 -8.12 8.44
N ILE A 106 8.68 -7.77 8.95
CA ILE A 106 8.51 -7.09 10.23
C ILE A 106 9.05 -7.94 11.38
N TYR A 107 8.75 -9.24 11.38
CA TYR A 107 9.27 -10.17 12.39
C TYR A 107 10.80 -10.20 12.39
N LYS A 108 11.43 -10.32 11.22
CA LYS A 108 12.89 -10.32 11.11
C LYS A 108 13.50 -8.99 11.56
N LEU A 109 12.89 -7.86 11.21
CA LEU A 109 13.34 -6.54 11.65
C LEU A 109 13.24 -6.41 13.17
N LEU A 110 12.14 -6.85 13.77
CA LEU A 110 11.93 -6.77 15.22
C LEU A 110 13.04 -7.47 16.02
N PHE A 111 13.51 -8.61 15.54
CA PHE A 111 14.56 -9.41 16.20
C PHE A 111 15.97 -9.20 15.63
N SER A 112 16.17 -8.18 14.80
CA SER A 112 17.49 -7.76 14.34
C SER A 112 18.09 -6.71 15.26
N ASP A 113 19.40 -6.48 15.12
CA ASP A 113 20.10 -5.37 15.79
C ASP A 113 20.09 -4.07 14.97
N TYR A 114 19.37 -4.06 13.85
CA TYR A 114 19.36 -2.92 12.92
C TYR A 114 18.34 -1.86 13.37
N SER A 115 18.79 -0.67 13.71
CA SER A 115 17.98 0.40 14.30
C SER A 115 17.60 1.53 13.32
N LEU A 116 18.16 1.55 12.10
CA LEU A 116 17.77 2.53 11.08
C LEU A 116 16.53 2.06 10.29
N PRO A 117 15.87 2.96 9.54
CA PRO A 117 14.69 2.58 8.75
C PRO A 117 14.98 1.50 7.72
N VAL A 118 14.05 0.60 7.50
CA VAL A 118 14.13 -0.45 6.47
C VAL A 118 12.85 -0.47 5.64
N ASN A 119 13.01 -0.40 4.32
CA ASN A 119 11.90 -0.58 3.38
C ASN A 119 11.45 -2.05 3.36
N LEU A 120 10.16 -2.28 3.59
CA LEU A 120 9.54 -3.59 3.45
C LEU A 120 8.44 -3.51 2.39
N GLY A 121 8.64 -4.18 1.28
CA GLY A 121 7.73 -4.18 0.14
C GLY A 121 8.18 -5.15 -0.95
N ASN A 122 7.42 -5.23 -2.03
CA ASN A 122 7.80 -5.99 -3.21
C ASN A 122 8.22 -5.01 -4.31
N PRO A 123 9.42 -5.12 -4.92
CA PRO A 123 9.87 -4.23 -5.98
C PRO A 123 9.21 -4.50 -7.34
N ASP A 124 8.42 -5.57 -7.49
CA ASP A 124 7.75 -5.91 -8.74
C ASP A 124 6.60 -4.94 -9.03
N GLU A 125 6.81 -4.03 -10.00
CA GLU A 125 5.84 -3.02 -10.42
C GLU A 125 4.84 -3.56 -11.44
N ILE A 126 3.63 -3.02 -11.38
CA ILE A 126 2.60 -3.23 -12.38
C ILE A 126 1.84 -1.92 -12.62
N THR A 127 1.42 -1.64 -13.86
CA THR A 127 0.51 -0.53 -14.12
C THR A 127 -0.87 -0.83 -13.56
N ILE A 128 -1.62 0.20 -13.19
CA ILE A 128 -2.98 0.01 -12.67
C ILE A 128 -3.91 -0.58 -13.73
N ILE A 129 -3.68 -0.26 -15.00
CA ILE A 129 -4.49 -0.84 -16.09
C ILE A 129 -4.21 -2.33 -16.27
N ASP A 130 -2.93 -2.77 -16.25
CA ASP A 130 -2.58 -4.18 -16.35
C ASP A 130 -3.09 -4.95 -15.11
N PHE A 131 -3.00 -4.34 -13.93
CA PHE A 131 -3.53 -4.91 -12.71
C PHE A 131 -5.06 -5.10 -12.78
N ALA A 132 -5.80 -4.14 -13.36
CA ALA A 132 -7.24 -4.29 -13.59
C ALA A 132 -7.54 -5.49 -14.51
N HIS A 133 -6.75 -5.68 -15.57
CA HIS A 133 -6.89 -6.84 -16.45
C HIS A 133 -6.57 -8.17 -15.73
N GLU A 134 -5.52 -8.21 -14.89
CA GLU A 134 -5.21 -9.39 -14.08
C GLU A 134 -6.39 -9.76 -13.16
N ILE A 135 -7.04 -8.78 -12.52
CA ILE A 135 -8.19 -9.03 -11.65
C ILE A 135 -9.41 -9.53 -12.45
N LEU A 136 -9.69 -8.97 -13.63
CA LEU A 136 -10.77 -9.45 -14.49
C LEU A 136 -10.54 -10.92 -14.89
N GLN A 137 -9.33 -11.28 -15.28
CA GLN A 137 -8.97 -12.67 -15.58
C GLN A 137 -9.11 -13.59 -14.37
N LEU A 138 -8.54 -13.19 -13.22
CA LEU A 138 -8.60 -13.97 -11.97
C LEU A 138 -10.03 -14.25 -11.53
N THR A 139 -10.91 -13.27 -11.68
CA THR A 139 -12.31 -13.36 -11.24
C THR A 139 -13.23 -13.96 -12.30
N ASN A 140 -12.71 -14.24 -13.51
CA ASN A 140 -13.48 -14.63 -14.69
C ASN A 140 -14.67 -13.68 -14.93
N SER A 141 -14.39 -12.36 -14.86
CA SER A 141 -15.39 -11.30 -14.94
C SER A 141 -15.38 -10.66 -16.33
N ASP A 142 -16.55 -10.51 -16.93
CA ASP A 142 -16.76 -9.82 -18.22
C ASP A 142 -16.98 -8.31 -18.03
N GLN A 143 -16.74 -7.78 -16.82
CA GLN A 143 -16.97 -6.37 -16.53
C GLN A 143 -15.98 -5.47 -17.28
N LYS A 144 -16.44 -4.26 -17.58
CA LYS A 144 -15.62 -3.24 -18.26
C LYS A 144 -14.75 -2.49 -17.27
N ILE A 145 -13.68 -1.87 -17.77
CA ILE A 145 -12.93 -0.87 -17.02
C ILE A 145 -13.56 0.49 -17.27
N SER A 146 -13.82 1.22 -16.18
CA SER A 146 -14.37 2.58 -16.19
C SER A 146 -13.30 3.56 -15.71
N PHE A 147 -13.03 4.60 -16.50
CA PHE A 147 -12.03 5.61 -16.18
C PHE A 147 -12.65 6.79 -15.44
N LYS A 148 -11.96 7.31 -14.43
CA LYS A 148 -12.32 8.52 -13.68
C LYS A 148 -11.12 9.48 -13.61
N PRO A 149 -11.34 10.78 -13.41
CA PRO A 149 -10.24 11.73 -13.21
C PRO A 149 -9.29 11.29 -12.09
N LEU A 150 -7.98 11.46 -12.31
CA LEU A 150 -6.98 11.16 -11.29
C LEU A 150 -7.16 12.11 -10.10
N PRO A 151 -7.19 11.61 -8.84
CA PRO A 151 -7.20 12.46 -7.67
C PRO A 151 -5.94 13.33 -7.59
N GLU A 152 -6.12 14.56 -7.13
CA GLU A 152 -4.99 15.47 -6.91
C GLU A 152 -4.02 14.89 -5.86
N GLY A 153 -2.72 14.96 -6.17
CA GLY A 153 -1.66 14.51 -5.27
C GLY A 153 -1.50 12.99 -5.15
N ASP A 154 -2.12 12.18 -6.04
CA ASP A 154 -1.85 10.74 -6.06
C ASP A 154 -0.50 10.48 -6.73
N PRO A 155 0.48 9.86 -6.03
CA PRO A 155 1.81 9.63 -6.58
C PRO A 155 1.78 8.76 -7.84
N LEU A 156 2.61 9.10 -8.84
CA LEU A 156 2.67 8.35 -10.10
C LEU A 156 3.41 7.01 -9.94
N LYS A 157 4.45 6.96 -9.09
CA LYS A 157 5.28 5.77 -8.88
C LYS A 157 5.54 5.52 -7.41
N ARG A 158 5.49 4.25 -7.01
CA ARG A 158 5.90 3.79 -5.67
C ARG A 158 6.53 2.42 -5.79
N GLN A 159 7.87 2.39 -5.73
CA GLN A 159 8.65 1.15 -5.85
C GLN A 159 9.73 1.13 -4.77
N PRO A 160 9.72 0.17 -3.82
CA PRO A 160 10.77 0.10 -2.81
C PRO A 160 12.10 -0.38 -3.40
N ASP A 161 13.19 0.25 -3.03
CA ASP A 161 14.48 -0.45 -3.00
C ASP A 161 14.50 -1.30 -1.72
N ILE A 162 14.71 -2.62 -1.87
CA ILE A 162 14.77 -3.58 -0.76
C ILE A 162 16.17 -4.15 -0.55
N SER A 163 17.19 -3.53 -1.14
CA SER A 163 18.57 -3.98 -1.04
C SER A 163 19.04 -4.05 0.42
N LEU A 164 18.62 -3.08 1.22
CA LEU A 164 18.92 -3.03 2.65
C LEU A 164 18.22 -4.17 3.42
N ALA A 165 16.94 -4.40 3.17
CA ALA A 165 16.21 -5.52 3.79
C ALA A 165 16.82 -6.87 3.44
N LYS A 166 17.28 -7.04 2.20
CA LYS A 166 17.99 -8.25 1.77
C LYS A 166 19.31 -8.41 2.51
N LYS A 167 20.10 -7.34 2.64
CA LYS A 167 21.41 -7.34 3.27
C LYS A 167 21.32 -7.57 4.79
N GLU A 168 20.53 -6.77 5.49
CA GLU A 168 20.51 -6.72 6.96
C GLU A 168 19.58 -7.78 7.57
N LEU A 169 18.50 -8.15 6.88
CA LEU A 169 17.49 -9.08 7.40
C LEU A 169 17.48 -10.43 6.68
N ASN A 170 18.29 -10.60 5.63
CA ASN A 170 18.16 -11.75 4.72
C ASN A 170 16.69 -11.97 4.31
N TRP A 171 15.99 -10.87 3.95
CA TRP A 171 14.58 -10.87 3.62
C TRP A 171 14.33 -10.42 2.18
N ILE A 172 13.50 -11.17 1.49
CA ILE A 172 12.90 -10.82 0.20
C ILE A 172 11.45 -11.33 0.19
N PRO A 173 10.51 -10.67 -0.51
CA PRO A 173 9.17 -11.22 -0.74
C PRO A 173 9.29 -12.51 -1.58
N LYS A 174 8.49 -13.51 -1.25
CA LYS A 174 8.54 -14.84 -1.87
C LYS A 174 7.25 -15.21 -2.59
N THR A 175 6.13 -14.60 -2.20
CA THR A 175 4.82 -14.91 -2.75
C THR A 175 4.67 -14.21 -4.11
N SER A 176 4.38 -14.98 -5.15
CA SER A 176 4.07 -14.42 -6.46
C SER A 176 2.80 -13.56 -6.38
N ARG A 177 2.71 -12.51 -7.23
CA ARG A 177 1.50 -11.68 -7.28
C ARG A 177 0.26 -12.52 -7.61
N SER A 178 0.39 -13.47 -8.53
CA SER A 178 -0.71 -14.39 -8.92
C SER A 178 -1.22 -15.20 -7.73
N ASP A 179 -0.34 -15.85 -6.96
CA ASP A 179 -0.75 -16.67 -5.81
C ASP A 179 -1.35 -15.80 -4.70
N GLY A 180 -0.71 -14.67 -4.39
CA GLY A 180 -1.21 -13.74 -3.39
C GLY A 180 -2.58 -13.15 -3.74
N MET A 181 -2.79 -12.79 -5.02
CA MET A 181 -4.09 -12.28 -5.49
C MET A 181 -5.17 -13.37 -5.46
N LYS A 182 -4.83 -14.59 -5.85
CA LYS A 182 -5.74 -15.73 -5.75
C LYS A 182 -6.20 -15.95 -4.29
N ASN A 183 -5.27 -16.02 -3.35
CA ASN A 183 -5.58 -16.20 -1.93
C ASN A 183 -6.44 -15.03 -1.39
N THR A 184 -6.14 -13.81 -1.83
CA THR A 184 -6.91 -12.63 -1.44
C THR A 184 -8.32 -12.66 -2.01
N PHE A 185 -8.47 -12.99 -3.28
CA PHE A 185 -9.77 -13.16 -3.93
C PHE A 185 -10.61 -14.25 -3.27
N ASP A 186 -10.02 -15.42 -3.01
CA ASP A 186 -10.71 -16.55 -2.35
C ASP A 186 -11.21 -16.12 -0.95
N TYR A 187 -10.42 -15.35 -0.21
CA TYR A 187 -10.86 -14.75 1.06
C TYR A 187 -12.06 -13.82 0.87
N PHE A 188 -12.00 -12.84 -0.05
CA PHE A 188 -13.13 -11.93 -0.27
C PHE A 188 -14.39 -12.66 -0.73
N LYS A 189 -14.23 -13.65 -1.59
CA LYS A 189 -15.34 -14.51 -2.07
C LYS A 189 -16.00 -15.30 -0.94
N SER A 190 -15.23 -15.68 0.09
CA SER A 190 -15.75 -16.39 1.26
C SER A 190 -16.52 -15.51 2.23
N LEU A 191 -16.40 -14.19 2.13
CA LEU A 191 -17.13 -13.26 2.99
C LEU A 191 -18.63 -13.23 2.65
N PRO A 192 -19.51 -13.01 3.63
CA PRO A 192 -20.91 -12.68 3.36
C PRO A 192 -21.03 -11.48 2.42
N LYS A 193 -21.97 -11.52 1.48
CA LYS A 193 -22.12 -10.47 0.46
C LYS A 193 -22.28 -9.07 1.06
N GLU A 194 -22.90 -8.95 2.22
CA GLU A 194 -23.06 -7.69 2.96
C GLU A 194 -21.73 -7.04 3.31
N LYS A 195 -20.68 -7.83 3.48
CA LYS A 195 -19.30 -7.35 3.75
C LYS A 195 -18.64 -6.70 2.54
N TRP A 196 -19.11 -6.97 1.32
CA TRP A 196 -18.58 -6.33 0.12
C TRP A 196 -19.06 -4.87 -0.04
N TYR A 197 -20.16 -4.49 0.63
CA TYR A 197 -20.65 -3.12 0.59
C TYR A 197 -19.93 -2.28 1.65
N LYS A 198 -19.53 -1.04 1.29
CA LYS A 198 -18.99 -0.10 2.26
C LYS A 198 -20.01 0.02 3.39
N THR A 199 -19.60 -0.37 4.60
CA THR A 199 -20.27 0.17 5.78
C THR A 199 -20.12 1.67 5.69
N ASP A 200 -21.22 2.40 5.73
CA ASP A 200 -21.22 3.86 5.74
C ASP A 200 -20.23 4.34 6.80
N HIS A 201 -19.00 4.68 6.36
CA HIS A 201 -18.20 5.58 7.15
C HIS A 201 -19.03 6.85 7.22
N LYS A 202 -19.52 7.17 8.43
CA LYS A 202 -20.19 8.43 8.69
C LYS A 202 -19.38 9.51 8.00
N ASP A 203 -19.98 10.16 7.03
CA ASP A 203 -19.36 11.22 6.26
C ASP A 203 -19.03 12.37 7.23
N PHE A 204 -17.80 12.35 7.74
CA PHE A 204 -17.31 13.38 8.66
C PHE A 204 -17.29 14.76 8.01
N SER A 205 -17.40 14.85 6.67
CA SER A 205 -17.49 16.13 5.97
C SER A 205 -18.77 16.91 6.32
N LYS A 206 -19.84 16.22 6.78
CA LYS A 206 -21.09 16.85 7.18
C LYS A 206 -21.03 17.59 8.54
N HIS A 207 -19.95 17.45 9.28
CA HIS A 207 -19.79 18.09 10.59
C HIS A 207 -18.82 19.29 10.59
N ILE A 208 -18.16 19.56 9.47
CA ILE A 208 -17.40 20.80 9.28
C ILE A 208 -18.40 21.82 8.69
N LYS A 209 -19.25 22.38 9.56
CA LYS A 209 -19.95 23.64 9.25
C LYS A 209 -18.97 24.78 9.52
N ASN A 210 -18.77 25.60 8.47
CA ASN A 210 -18.07 26.89 8.50
C ASN A 210 -18.37 27.71 9.74
#